data_ae4292117ec7f9e9d11a41722d901f5b
#
_entry.id   ae4292117ec7f9e9d11a41722d901f5b
#
_cell.length_a   1.000
_cell.length_b   1.000
_cell.length_c   1.000
_cell.angle_alpha   90.00
_cell.angle_beta   90.00
_cell.angle_gamma   90.00
#
_symmetry.space_group_name_H-M   'P 1'
#
loop_
_entity.id
_entity.type
_entity.pdbx_description
1 polymer ?
#
loop_
_entity_poly.entity_id
_entity_poly.type
_entity_poly.pdbx_seq_one_letter_code
_entity_poly.pdbx_strand_id
1 'polypeptide(L)'
;MARRDLIQKTVQDELAQKTGTQPSSPLAEMIERITGRSPGQVSPTANLESDLNLSSLDRVELLSALEDRYQVDLTETRFAAANTLGDVERLLRGSPPPRARYHYPRFVLRWPVTWVRLLVHYLLLRPAVLLLGWPRVEGKENLRGVRGPVLVICNHIGDVDPGFVLTALPARLRHKLAIATGGEALEILRTPPPSRGFVGRVYDRAKWVLGVSLLNLFPLPREAGFRDSFAYAGECVDRGYSVLVFPEGHHTTDGKLRPFRAGVGLLANNLRIPIVSMRIDGLFERKQAGRKFAWPGQIRVKIGAPVQFPPESAPEWFARKLQKSVEKL
;
A
#
# COMPACT_ATOMS: atom_id res chain seq x y z
N MET A 1 -2.49 21.34 -20.60
CA MET A 1 -1.48 22.42 -20.48
C MET A 1 -1.78 23.36 -19.32
N ALA A 2 -2.95 23.97 -19.24
CA ALA A 2 -3.25 25.05 -18.27
C ALA A 2 -3.06 24.73 -16.75
N ARG A 3 -3.24 23.50 -16.30
CA ARG A 3 -3.16 23.17 -14.87
C ARG A 3 -1.75 22.98 -14.35
N ARG A 4 -0.85 22.51 -15.21
CA ARG A 4 0.59 22.32 -14.87
C ARG A 4 1.27 23.68 -14.76
N ASP A 5 0.93 24.59 -15.67
CA ASP A 5 1.47 25.95 -15.70
C ASP A 5 0.95 26.76 -14.50
N LEU A 6 -0.31 26.52 -14.06
CA LEU A 6 -0.90 27.16 -12.89
C LEU A 6 -0.20 26.72 -11.60
N ILE A 7 0.06 25.44 -11.43
CA ILE A 7 0.78 24.89 -10.26
C ILE A 7 2.22 25.39 -10.23
N GLN A 8 2.92 25.41 -11.38
CA GLN A 8 4.25 25.97 -11.49
C GLN A 8 4.29 27.46 -11.14
N LYS A 9 3.30 28.20 -11.64
CA LYS A 9 3.17 29.62 -11.35
C LYS A 9 2.89 29.88 -9.89
N THR A 10 1.98 29.13 -9.26
CA THR A 10 1.67 29.24 -7.82
C THR A 10 2.89 28.93 -6.96
N VAL A 11 3.64 27.88 -7.28
CA VAL A 11 4.89 27.54 -6.57
C VAL A 11 5.96 28.61 -6.79
N GLN A 12 6.11 29.12 -8.02
CA GLN A 12 7.07 30.19 -8.33
C GLN A 12 6.65 31.52 -7.70
N ASP A 13 5.37 31.88 -7.71
CA ASP A 13 4.84 33.12 -7.12
C ASP A 13 4.98 33.08 -5.58
N GLU A 14 4.66 31.97 -4.93
CA GLU A 14 4.87 31.79 -3.48
C GLU A 14 6.35 31.83 -3.07
N LEU A 15 7.25 31.32 -3.90
CA LEU A 15 8.70 31.34 -3.67
C LEU A 15 9.35 32.69 -4.05
N ALA A 16 8.80 33.42 -5.03
CA ALA A 16 9.29 34.71 -5.50
C ALA A 16 8.84 35.90 -4.65
N GLN A 17 7.66 35.83 -4.02
CA GLN A 17 7.14 36.90 -3.13
C GLN A 17 7.95 37.08 -1.83
N LYS A 18 8.98 36.26 -1.57
CA LYS A 18 9.74 36.24 -0.32
C LYS A 18 11.23 36.63 -0.40
N THR A 19 11.61 37.39 -1.40
CA THR A 19 12.97 38.05 -1.44
C THR A 19 13.03 39.37 -0.68
N GLY A 20 11.98 39.74 0.05
CA GLY A 20 11.94 40.95 0.88
C GLY A 20 11.34 40.70 2.23
N THR A 21 12.17 40.70 3.28
CA THR A 21 11.85 40.83 4.72
C THR A 21 10.68 40.00 5.27
N GLN A 22 10.99 38.80 5.75
CA GLN A 22 10.27 37.91 6.68
C GLN A 22 8.72 37.87 6.66
N PRO A 23 8.13 36.73 6.30
CA PRO A 23 7.65 35.76 7.25
C PRO A 23 8.11 34.33 6.94
N SER A 24 7.90 33.38 7.87
CA SER A 24 8.24 31.97 7.78
C SER A 24 7.94 31.36 6.41
N SER A 25 8.90 30.66 5.81
CA SER A 25 8.67 29.91 4.56
C SER A 25 7.46 28.97 4.75
N PRO A 26 6.60 28.77 3.74
CA PRO A 26 5.49 27.79 3.84
C PRO A 26 5.94 26.41 4.29
N LEU A 27 7.20 26.05 3.96
CA LEU A 27 7.86 24.85 4.47
C LEU A 27 8.15 24.93 5.97
N ALA A 28 8.61 26.09 6.46
CA ALA A 28 8.87 26.30 7.89
C ALA A 28 7.58 26.18 8.71
N GLU A 29 6.45 26.73 8.24
CA GLU A 29 5.14 26.57 8.89
C GLU A 29 4.66 25.12 8.94
N MET A 30 4.93 24.35 7.89
CA MET A 30 4.61 22.91 7.87
C MET A 30 5.47 22.14 8.86
N ILE A 31 6.77 22.41 8.91
CA ILE A 31 7.69 21.78 9.86
C ILE A 31 7.31 22.13 11.29
N GLU A 32 6.98 23.40 11.57
CA GLU A 32 6.52 23.83 12.89
C GLU A 32 5.23 23.08 13.31
N ARG A 33 4.29 22.89 12.40
CA ARG A 33 3.05 22.14 12.65
C ARG A 33 3.32 20.67 12.97
N ILE A 34 4.29 20.05 12.30
CA ILE A 34 4.62 18.64 12.43
C ILE A 34 5.46 18.40 13.70
N THR A 35 6.48 19.23 13.94
CA THR A 35 7.41 19.06 15.07
C THR A 35 6.94 19.71 16.36
N GLY A 36 5.94 20.61 16.29
CA GLY A 36 5.50 21.44 17.42
C GLY A 36 6.53 22.48 17.87
N ARG A 37 7.60 22.70 17.09
CA ARG A 37 8.70 23.60 17.41
C ARG A 37 8.86 24.62 16.27
N SER A 38 8.95 25.90 16.66
CA SER A 38 9.26 26.94 15.65
C SER A 38 10.72 26.79 15.22
N PRO A 39 10.99 26.44 13.97
CA PRO A 39 12.34 26.40 13.46
C PRO A 39 12.78 27.83 13.26
N GLY A 40 13.53 28.47 14.09
CA GLY A 40 14.03 29.86 13.97
C GLY A 40 14.28 30.34 12.52
N GLN A 41 15.23 31.16 12.22
CA GLN A 41 15.60 31.48 10.81
C GLN A 41 16.10 30.22 10.10
N VAL A 42 15.21 29.59 9.30
CA VAL A 42 15.55 28.35 8.61
C VAL A 42 16.38 28.67 7.36
N SER A 43 17.66 28.34 7.42
CA SER A 43 18.52 28.37 6.24
C SER A 43 18.14 27.26 5.24
N PRO A 44 18.23 27.51 3.92
CA PRO A 44 18.10 26.45 2.91
C PRO A 44 19.09 25.30 3.10
N THR A 45 20.19 25.53 3.79
CA THR A 45 21.22 24.53 4.12
C THR A 45 20.92 23.74 5.38
N ALA A 46 19.85 24.09 6.14
CA ALA A 46 19.48 23.39 7.36
C ALA A 46 19.14 21.92 7.05
N ASN A 47 19.78 21.01 7.78
CA ASN A 47 19.56 19.58 7.65
C ASN A 47 18.24 19.18 8.33
N LEU A 48 17.42 18.36 7.65
CA LEU A 48 16.11 17.97 8.13
C LEU A 48 16.16 17.15 9.42
N GLU A 49 17.19 16.30 9.57
CA GLU A 49 17.33 15.39 10.70
C GLU A 49 18.12 16.03 11.86
N SER A 50 19.32 16.57 11.59
CA SER A 50 20.21 17.10 12.61
C SER A 50 19.80 18.49 13.12
N ASP A 51 19.36 19.39 12.24
CA ASP A 51 19.12 20.79 12.60
C ASP A 51 17.64 21.06 12.90
N LEU A 52 16.74 20.38 12.18
CA LEU A 52 15.29 20.53 12.35
C LEU A 52 14.68 19.40 13.20
N ASN A 53 15.48 18.41 13.62
CA ASN A 53 15.05 17.27 14.45
C ASN A 53 13.84 16.50 13.87
N LEU A 54 13.72 16.43 12.55
CA LEU A 54 12.66 15.65 11.92
C LEU A 54 12.99 14.16 12.06
N SER A 55 12.14 13.43 12.76
CA SER A 55 12.20 11.97 12.79
C SER A 55 11.80 11.38 11.42
N SER A 56 12.05 10.09 11.21
CA SER A 56 11.59 9.40 9.99
C SER A 56 10.07 9.50 9.80
N LEU A 57 9.30 9.54 10.88
CA LEU A 57 7.85 9.71 10.84
C LEU A 57 7.48 11.13 10.41
N ASP A 58 8.14 12.15 11.00
CA ASP A 58 7.90 13.56 10.66
C ASP A 58 8.25 13.84 9.19
N ARG A 59 9.28 13.18 8.64
CA ARG A 59 9.64 13.27 7.22
C ARG A 59 8.55 12.72 6.31
N VAL A 60 7.90 11.63 6.68
CA VAL A 60 6.78 11.08 5.91
C VAL A 60 5.55 11.98 6.03
N GLU A 61 5.32 12.55 7.21
CA GLU A 61 4.23 13.50 7.42
C GLU A 61 4.47 14.79 6.62
N LEU A 62 5.70 15.28 6.57
CA LEU A 62 6.11 16.41 5.74
C LEU A 62 5.92 16.10 4.26
N LEU A 63 6.35 14.93 3.79
CA LEU A 63 6.11 14.48 2.41
C LEU A 63 4.62 14.53 2.07
N SER A 64 3.79 13.96 2.93
CA SER A 64 2.34 13.92 2.75
C SER A 64 1.72 15.32 2.76
N ALA A 65 2.20 16.22 3.63
CA ALA A 65 1.74 17.59 3.71
C ALA A 65 2.11 18.41 2.46
N LEU A 66 3.33 18.18 1.91
CA LEU A 66 3.79 18.81 0.67
C LEU A 66 2.97 18.32 -0.55
N GLU A 67 2.75 17.02 -0.65
CA GLU A 67 1.89 16.44 -1.69
C GLU A 67 0.47 17.01 -1.67
N ASP A 68 -0.06 17.20 -0.47
CA ASP A 68 -1.42 17.72 -0.26
C ASP A 68 -1.49 19.22 -0.62
N ARG A 69 -0.51 20.02 -0.18
CA ARG A 69 -0.50 21.47 -0.41
C ARG A 69 -0.25 21.82 -1.89
N TYR A 70 0.73 21.16 -2.49
CA TYR A 70 1.12 21.46 -3.87
C TYR A 70 0.43 20.56 -4.91
N GLN A 71 -0.39 19.59 -4.48
CA GLN A 71 -1.12 18.63 -5.32
C GLN A 71 -0.18 17.90 -6.31
N VAL A 72 1.02 17.58 -5.85
CA VAL A 72 2.07 16.89 -6.58
C VAL A 72 2.31 15.50 -5.99
N ASP A 73 2.95 14.64 -6.75
CA ASP A 73 3.34 13.30 -6.35
C ASP A 73 4.87 13.26 -6.20
N LEU A 74 5.35 13.17 -4.96
CA LEU A 74 6.77 13.10 -4.64
C LEU A 74 7.13 11.65 -4.34
N THR A 75 8.06 11.08 -5.11
CA THR A 75 8.51 9.70 -4.84
C THR A 75 9.25 9.64 -3.52
N GLU A 76 8.94 8.65 -2.69
CA GLU A 76 9.59 8.44 -1.39
C GLU A 76 11.13 8.38 -1.53
N THR A 77 11.62 7.74 -2.60
CA THR A 77 13.06 7.65 -2.90
C THR A 77 13.72 8.99 -3.17
N ARG A 78 13.05 9.90 -3.89
CA ARG A 78 13.56 11.26 -4.13
C ARG A 78 13.52 12.12 -2.87
N PHE A 79 12.45 11.99 -2.08
CA PHE A 79 12.32 12.72 -0.83
C PHE A 79 13.28 12.20 0.24
N ALA A 80 13.52 10.89 0.30
CA ALA A 80 14.52 10.29 1.19
C ALA A 80 15.94 10.76 0.90
N ALA A 81 16.25 11.06 -0.37
CA ALA A 81 17.54 11.62 -0.78
C ALA A 81 17.69 13.12 -0.44
N ALA A 82 16.60 13.82 -0.10
CA ALA A 82 16.64 15.22 0.32
C ALA A 82 17.07 15.30 1.79
N ASN A 83 18.26 15.81 2.04
CA ASN A 83 18.81 15.96 3.39
C ASN A 83 18.65 17.37 3.95
N THR A 84 18.48 18.38 3.09
CA THR A 84 18.34 19.78 3.49
C THR A 84 17.01 20.37 3.03
N LEU A 85 16.62 21.49 3.63
CA LEU A 85 15.44 22.25 3.24
C LEU A 85 15.54 22.70 1.76
N GLY A 86 16.71 23.12 1.33
CA GLY A 86 16.97 23.51 -0.07
C GLY A 86 16.84 22.35 -1.05
N ASP A 87 17.07 21.10 -0.61
CA ASP A 87 16.81 19.91 -1.43
C ASP A 87 15.31 19.73 -1.65
N VAL A 88 14.51 19.88 -0.60
CA VAL A 88 13.05 19.81 -0.67
C VAL A 88 12.51 20.90 -1.59
N GLU A 89 12.99 22.13 -1.46
CA GLU A 89 12.61 23.22 -2.37
C GLU A 89 12.97 22.92 -3.82
N ARG A 90 14.16 22.36 -4.07
CA ARG A 90 14.58 21.95 -5.42
C ARG A 90 13.69 20.85 -5.99
N LEU A 91 13.27 19.89 -5.17
CA LEU A 91 12.32 18.86 -5.57
C LEU A 91 10.96 19.46 -5.99
N LEU A 92 10.46 20.44 -5.25
CA LEU A 92 9.20 21.14 -5.58
C LEU A 92 9.35 21.99 -6.86
N ARG A 93 10.47 22.69 -7.04
CA ARG A 93 10.77 23.47 -8.25
C ARG A 93 10.98 22.60 -9.50
N GLY A 94 11.45 21.37 -9.33
CA GLY A 94 11.71 20.41 -10.41
C GLY A 94 10.46 19.89 -11.13
N SER A 95 9.29 20.48 -10.90
CA SER A 95 8.00 20.09 -11.50
C SER A 95 7.66 18.60 -11.26
N PRO A 96 7.46 18.21 -10.02
CA PRO A 96 7.00 16.85 -9.74
C PRO A 96 5.67 16.56 -10.46
N PRO A 97 5.41 15.31 -10.85
CA PRO A 97 4.17 14.97 -11.55
C PRO A 97 2.95 15.30 -10.69
N PRO A 98 1.81 15.68 -11.30
CA PRO A 98 0.58 15.93 -10.55
C PRO A 98 0.16 14.67 -9.82
N ARG A 99 -0.38 14.83 -8.61
CA ARG A 99 -0.82 13.74 -7.75
C ARG A 99 -1.72 12.77 -8.51
N ALA A 100 -1.34 11.51 -8.54
CA ALA A 100 -2.17 10.46 -9.10
C ALA A 100 -3.42 10.27 -8.25
N ARG A 101 -4.60 10.46 -8.83
CA ARG A 101 -5.87 10.23 -8.15
C ARG A 101 -6.34 8.80 -8.39
N TYR A 102 -6.24 7.97 -7.39
CA TYR A 102 -6.78 6.61 -7.42
C TYR A 102 -8.25 6.59 -7.03
N HIS A 103 -8.98 5.65 -7.61
CA HIS A 103 -10.39 5.45 -7.27
C HIS A 103 -10.57 4.37 -6.22
N TYR A 104 -11.16 4.73 -5.07
CA TYR A 104 -11.43 3.81 -3.96
C TYR A 104 -12.90 3.34 -4.01
N PRO A 105 -13.15 2.07 -4.36
CA PRO A 105 -14.51 1.60 -4.68
C PRO A 105 -15.32 1.28 -3.42
N ARG A 106 -15.92 2.30 -2.77
CA ARG A 106 -16.72 2.11 -1.55
C ARG A 106 -17.98 1.27 -1.74
N PHE A 107 -18.50 1.17 -2.97
CA PHE A 107 -19.69 0.35 -3.28
C PHE A 107 -19.47 -1.14 -2.97
N VAL A 108 -18.23 -1.63 -3.04
CA VAL A 108 -17.87 -3.03 -2.79
C VAL A 108 -18.01 -3.43 -1.32
N LEU A 109 -18.09 -2.47 -0.41
CA LEU A 109 -18.31 -2.69 1.02
C LEU A 109 -19.80 -2.78 1.39
N ARG A 110 -20.71 -2.52 0.44
CA ARG A 110 -22.16 -2.58 0.65
C ARG A 110 -22.66 -4.02 0.61
N TRP A 111 -23.67 -4.31 1.44
CA TRP A 111 -24.20 -5.67 1.63
C TRP A 111 -24.56 -6.44 0.34
N PRO A 112 -25.17 -5.87 -0.71
CA PRO A 112 -25.50 -6.68 -1.90
C PRO A 112 -24.24 -7.25 -2.56
N VAL A 113 -23.16 -6.44 -2.69
CA VAL A 113 -21.90 -6.86 -3.31
C VAL A 113 -21.17 -7.88 -2.43
N THR A 114 -21.21 -7.73 -1.12
CA THR A 114 -20.58 -8.69 -0.20
C THR A 114 -21.24 -10.07 -0.28
N TRP A 115 -22.54 -10.15 -0.41
CA TRP A 115 -23.25 -11.44 -0.61
C TRP A 115 -22.89 -12.09 -1.94
N VAL A 116 -22.90 -11.33 -3.03
CA VAL A 116 -22.47 -11.84 -4.36
C VAL A 116 -21.04 -12.34 -4.30
N ARG A 117 -20.15 -11.59 -3.65
CA ARG A 117 -18.76 -11.99 -3.44
C ARG A 117 -18.64 -13.33 -2.71
N LEU A 118 -19.40 -13.52 -1.63
CA LEU A 118 -19.40 -14.77 -0.87
C LEU A 118 -19.91 -15.94 -1.73
N LEU A 119 -20.99 -15.73 -2.45
CA LEU A 119 -21.54 -16.74 -3.36
C LEU A 119 -20.49 -17.16 -4.40
N VAL A 120 -19.89 -16.20 -5.09
CA VAL A 120 -18.85 -16.46 -6.10
C VAL A 120 -17.61 -17.09 -5.48
N HIS A 121 -17.23 -16.65 -4.27
CA HIS A 121 -16.09 -17.25 -3.56
C HIS A 121 -16.31 -18.76 -3.33
N TYR A 122 -17.47 -19.16 -2.83
CA TYR A 122 -17.73 -20.56 -2.50
C TYR A 122 -18.04 -21.44 -3.71
N LEU A 123 -18.70 -20.88 -4.73
CA LEU A 123 -19.10 -21.65 -5.91
C LEU A 123 -17.99 -21.72 -6.99
N LEU A 124 -17.13 -20.68 -7.09
CA LEU A 124 -16.15 -20.59 -8.18
C LEU A 124 -14.71 -20.46 -7.68
N LEU A 125 -14.40 -19.43 -6.87
CA LEU A 125 -13.02 -19.13 -6.53
C LEU A 125 -12.36 -20.20 -5.66
N ARG A 126 -13.04 -20.66 -4.62
CA ARG A 126 -12.52 -21.69 -3.74
C ARG A 126 -12.35 -23.05 -4.45
N PRO A 127 -13.33 -23.58 -5.20
CA PRO A 127 -13.12 -24.77 -6.02
C PRO A 127 -11.98 -24.63 -7.02
N ALA A 128 -11.89 -23.47 -7.71
CA ALA A 128 -10.80 -23.23 -8.65
C ALA A 128 -9.42 -23.26 -7.98
N VAL A 129 -9.26 -22.64 -6.80
CA VAL A 129 -8.01 -22.69 -6.03
C VAL A 129 -7.69 -24.11 -5.58
N LEU A 130 -8.68 -24.88 -5.13
CA LEU A 130 -8.48 -26.27 -4.74
C LEU A 130 -8.08 -27.16 -5.94
N LEU A 131 -8.62 -26.88 -7.12
CA LEU A 131 -8.21 -27.56 -8.36
C LEU A 131 -6.80 -27.15 -8.82
N LEU A 132 -6.42 -25.86 -8.65
CA LEU A 132 -5.08 -25.40 -8.98
C LEU A 132 -3.99 -26.05 -8.12
N GLY A 133 -4.32 -26.39 -6.87
CA GLY A 133 -3.40 -27.06 -5.97
C GLY A 133 -3.98 -27.04 -4.56
N TRP A 134 -4.50 -28.16 -4.10
CA TRP A 134 -5.07 -28.30 -2.75
C TRP A 134 -4.05 -27.93 -1.68
N PRO A 135 -4.12 -26.72 -1.07
CA PRO A 135 -3.06 -26.25 -0.19
C PRO A 135 -3.11 -26.98 1.16
N ARG A 136 -1.94 -27.37 1.65
CA ARG A 136 -1.77 -27.72 3.05
C ARG A 136 -1.65 -26.45 3.87
N VAL A 137 -2.55 -26.24 4.81
CA VAL A 137 -2.57 -25.05 5.67
C VAL A 137 -2.08 -25.40 7.05
N GLU A 138 -1.03 -24.72 7.49
CA GLU A 138 -0.36 -24.90 8.77
C GLU A 138 -0.56 -23.62 9.62
N GLY A 139 -0.66 -23.74 10.94
CA GLY A 139 -0.81 -22.60 11.85
C GLY A 139 -2.23 -22.00 11.93
N LYS A 140 -3.27 -22.73 11.49
CA LYS A 140 -4.69 -22.25 11.64
C LYS A 140 -5.07 -21.99 13.08
N GLU A 141 -4.51 -22.74 14.01
CA GLU A 141 -4.70 -22.63 15.47
C GLU A 141 -4.30 -21.25 15.97
N ASN A 142 -3.30 -20.61 15.37
CA ASN A 142 -2.85 -19.26 15.72
C ASN A 142 -3.96 -18.21 15.58
N LEU A 143 -4.98 -18.49 14.77
CA LEU A 143 -6.09 -17.55 14.55
C LEU A 143 -7.33 -17.84 15.42
N ARG A 144 -7.34 -18.87 16.28
CA ARG A 144 -8.54 -19.27 17.04
C ARG A 144 -9.09 -18.16 17.94
N GLY A 145 -8.24 -17.39 18.59
CA GLY A 145 -8.60 -16.30 19.51
C GLY A 145 -8.82 -14.93 18.84
N VAL A 146 -8.52 -14.79 17.55
CA VAL A 146 -8.57 -13.50 16.86
C VAL A 146 -10.01 -13.13 16.51
N ARG A 147 -10.57 -12.10 17.14
CA ARG A 147 -11.97 -11.68 16.95
C ARG A 147 -12.13 -10.43 16.09
N GLY A 148 -11.14 -9.57 16.00
CA GLY A 148 -11.18 -8.30 15.26
C GLY A 148 -10.51 -8.36 13.90
N PRO A 149 -10.50 -7.24 13.18
CA PRO A 149 -9.73 -7.10 11.95
C PRO A 149 -8.23 -7.26 12.22
N VAL A 150 -7.53 -7.79 11.23
CA VAL A 150 -6.08 -7.99 11.24
C VAL A 150 -5.46 -7.44 9.96
N LEU A 151 -4.21 -7.02 10.03
CA LEU A 151 -3.37 -6.79 8.86
C LEU A 151 -2.68 -8.11 8.49
N VAL A 152 -3.07 -8.68 7.37
CA VAL A 152 -2.44 -9.89 6.82
C VAL A 152 -1.31 -9.47 5.89
N ILE A 153 -0.12 -9.99 6.12
CA ILE A 153 1.03 -9.81 5.22
C ILE A 153 1.46 -11.16 4.66
N CYS A 154 1.73 -11.23 3.36
CA CYS A 154 2.10 -12.45 2.69
C CYS A 154 3.15 -12.18 1.61
N ASN A 155 4.02 -13.16 1.31
CA ASN A 155 4.90 -13.13 0.14
C ASN A 155 4.09 -13.15 -1.16
N HIS A 156 4.67 -12.62 -2.26
CA HIS A 156 3.96 -12.42 -3.53
C HIS A 156 4.61 -13.18 -4.68
N ILE A 157 3.96 -14.26 -5.12
CA ILE A 157 4.45 -15.16 -6.16
C ILE A 157 3.72 -14.90 -7.49
N GLY A 158 2.43 -14.61 -7.41
CA GLY A 158 1.61 -14.37 -8.60
C GLY A 158 0.17 -13.98 -8.31
N ASP A 159 -0.61 -13.76 -9.38
CA ASP A 159 -2.00 -13.27 -9.31
C ASP A 159 -2.97 -14.21 -8.55
N VAL A 160 -2.58 -15.47 -8.35
CA VAL A 160 -3.41 -16.47 -7.64
C VAL A 160 -3.22 -16.47 -6.11
N ASP A 161 -2.20 -15.78 -5.59
CA ASP A 161 -1.88 -15.73 -4.15
C ASP A 161 -3.07 -15.31 -3.28
N PRO A 162 -3.86 -14.27 -3.66
CA PRO A 162 -5.04 -13.89 -2.89
C PRO A 162 -6.03 -15.04 -2.70
N GLY A 163 -6.17 -15.91 -3.69
CA GLY A 163 -7.04 -17.08 -3.63
C GLY A 163 -6.56 -18.11 -2.59
N PHE A 164 -5.25 -18.36 -2.52
CA PHE A 164 -4.66 -19.25 -1.50
C PHE A 164 -4.78 -18.66 -0.12
N VAL A 165 -4.51 -17.36 0.06
CA VAL A 165 -4.71 -16.65 1.35
C VAL A 165 -6.17 -16.74 1.79
N LEU A 166 -7.14 -16.41 0.91
CA LEU A 166 -8.57 -16.50 1.19
C LEU A 166 -8.98 -17.94 1.58
N THR A 167 -8.43 -18.97 0.93
CA THR A 167 -8.74 -20.36 1.22
C THR A 167 -8.18 -20.79 2.58
N ALA A 168 -7.02 -20.27 2.97
CA ALA A 168 -6.36 -20.61 4.23
C ALA A 168 -6.99 -19.91 5.45
N LEU A 169 -7.50 -18.69 5.30
CA LEU A 169 -8.08 -17.92 6.40
C LEU A 169 -9.40 -18.51 6.90
N PRO A 170 -9.71 -18.40 8.21
CA PRO A 170 -11.02 -18.76 8.75
C PRO A 170 -12.12 -17.85 8.18
N ALA A 171 -13.35 -18.37 8.10
CA ALA A 171 -14.49 -17.70 7.46
C ALA A 171 -14.70 -16.26 7.95
N ARG A 172 -14.59 -16.02 9.26
CA ARG A 172 -14.76 -14.68 9.87
C ARG A 172 -13.80 -13.62 9.33
N LEU A 173 -12.54 -13.97 9.02
CA LEU A 173 -11.56 -13.05 8.44
C LEU A 173 -11.69 -12.99 6.92
N ARG A 174 -11.89 -14.14 6.27
CA ARG A 174 -12.04 -14.28 4.83
C ARG A 174 -13.24 -13.49 4.26
N HIS A 175 -14.40 -13.53 4.95
CA HIS A 175 -15.61 -12.85 4.48
C HIS A 175 -15.47 -11.33 4.51
N LYS A 176 -14.63 -10.82 5.39
CA LYS A 176 -14.32 -9.39 5.52
C LYS A 176 -12.83 -9.15 5.31
N LEU A 177 -12.36 -9.34 4.08
CA LEU A 177 -10.99 -9.07 3.68
C LEU A 177 -10.97 -8.04 2.56
N ALA A 178 -10.20 -6.97 2.73
CA ALA A 178 -9.86 -6.01 1.69
C ALA A 178 -8.42 -6.26 1.25
N ILE A 179 -8.16 -6.29 -0.05
CA ILE A 179 -6.87 -6.68 -0.60
C ILE A 179 -6.23 -5.48 -1.28
N ALA A 180 -5.09 -5.06 -0.77
CA ALA A 180 -4.29 -4.01 -1.39
C ALA A 180 -3.59 -4.53 -2.65
N THR A 181 -3.70 -3.79 -3.73
CA THR A 181 -3.03 -4.09 -5.01
C THR A 181 -2.39 -2.85 -5.60
N GLY A 182 -1.43 -2.99 -6.53
CA GLY A 182 -0.75 -1.86 -7.14
C GLY A 182 -1.74 -0.86 -7.75
N GLY A 183 -1.73 0.37 -7.22
CA GLY A 183 -2.68 1.42 -7.60
C GLY A 183 -2.61 1.73 -9.09
N GLU A 184 -1.40 1.77 -9.64
CA GLU A 184 -1.12 2.06 -11.05
C GLU A 184 -1.77 1.01 -11.97
N ALA A 185 -1.63 -0.27 -11.63
CA ALA A 185 -2.21 -1.38 -12.41
C ALA A 185 -3.74 -1.34 -12.36
N LEU A 186 -4.31 -1.07 -11.18
CA LEU A 186 -5.74 -1.00 -10.99
C LEU A 186 -6.36 0.19 -11.73
N GLU A 187 -5.66 1.33 -11.78
CA GLU A 187 -6.11 2.52 -12.49
C GLU A 187 -6.06 2.35 -14.03
N ILE A 188 -5.03 1.66 -14.55
CA ILE A 188 -4.95 1.30 -15.98
C ILE A 188 -6.16 0.43 -16.37
N LEU A 189 -6.57 -0.52 -15.56
CA LEU A 189 -7.75 -1.33 -15.82
C LEU A 189 -9.05 -0.50 -15.78
N ARG A 190 -9.14 0.47 -14.86
CA ARG A 190 -10.31 1.35 -14.73
C ARG A 190 -10.43 2.33 -15.88
N THR A 191 -9.29 2.91 -16.28
CA THR A 191 -9.20 3.96 -17.30
C THR A 191 -8.18 3.54 -18.36
N PRO A 192 -8.53 2.50 -19.19
CA PRO A 192 -7.60 1.99 -20.17
C PRO A 192 -7.32 3.01 -21.27
N PRO A 193 -6.06 3.06 -21.78
CA PRO A 193 -5.66 4.03 -22.79
C PRO A 193 -6.40 3.82 -24.14
N PRO A 194 -6.56 4.87 -24.95
CA PRO A 194 -7.25 4.80 -26.26
C PRO A 194 -6.63 3.76 -27.21
N SER A 195 -5.33 3.51 -27.10
CA SER A 195 -4.58 2.52 -27.91
C SER A 195 -5.10 1.08 -27.77
N ARG A 196 -5.83 0.76 -26.70
CA ARG A 196 -6.42 -0.58 -26.45
C ARG A 196 -7.61 -0.92 -27.37
N GLY A 197 -8.13 0.02 -28.15
CA GLY A 197 -9.36 -0.18 -28.94
C GLY A 197 -10.61 -0.36 -28.05
N PHE A 198 -11.78 -0.38 -28.67
CA PHE A 198 -13.06 -0.43 -27.91
C PHE A 198 -13.21 -1.73 -27.11
N VAL A 199 -13.02 -2.89 -27.74
CA VAL A 199 -13.17 -4.21 -27.10
C VAL A 199 -12.18 -4.39 -25.96
N GLY A 200 -10.91 -3.99 -26.16
CA GLY A 200 -9.89 -4.06 -25.12
C GLY A 200 -10.24 -3.20 -23.91
N ARG A 201 -10.78 -2.00 -24.14
CA ARG A 201 -11.21 -1.11 -23.04
C ARG A 201 -12.40 -1.67 -22.24
N VAL A 202 -13.38 -2.28 -22.93
CA VAL A 202 -14.50 -2.96 -22.25
C VAL A 202 -13.99 -4.13 -21.42
N TYR A 203 -13.09 -4.93 -21.97
CA TYR A 203 -12.48 -6.07 -21.26
C TYR A 203 -11.69 -5.63 -20.01
N ASP A 204 -10.85 -4.60 -20.11
CA ASP A 204 -10.07 -4.10 -18.99
C ASP A 204 -10.98 -3.53 -17.88
N ARG A 205 -12.04 -2.77 -18.25
CA ARG A 205 -13.04 -2.29 -17.29
C ARG A 205 -13.81 -3.43 -16.62
N ALA A 206 -14.19 -4.45 -17.37
CA ALA A 206 -14.83 -5.64 -16.82
C ALA A 206 -13.91 -6.34 -15.81
N LYS A 207 -12.63 -6.49 -16.13
CA LYS A 207 -11.62 -7.01 -15.19
C LYS A 207 -11.53 -6.15 -13.92
N TRP A 208 -11.53 -4.83 -14.08
CA TRP A 208 -11.51 -3.93 -12.92
C TRP A 208 -12.75 -4.16 -12.03
N VAL A 209 -13.96 -4.11 -12.61
CA VAL A 209 -15.22 -4.34 -11.89
C VAL A 209 -15.22 -5.69 -11.18
N LEU A 210 -14.83 -6.76 -11.86
CA LEU A 210 -14.78 -8.10 -11.28
C LEU A 210 -13.73 -8.19 -10.17
N GLY A 211 -12.53 -7.64 -10.38
CA GLY A 211 -11.46 -7.64 -9.39
C GLY A 211 -11.87 -6.91 -8.10
N VAL A 212 -12.35 -5.67 -8.21
CA VAL A 212 -12.76 -4.88 -7.03
C VAL A 212 -13.99 -5.48 -6.35
N SER A 213 -14.95 -6.02 -7.10
CA SER A 213 -16.18 -6.57 -6.53
C SER A 213 -15.97 -7.94 -5.87
N LEU A 214 -15.26 -8.85 -6.54
CA LEU A 214 -15.13 -10.25 -6.11
C LEU A 214 -13.97 -10.49 -5.15
N LEU A 215 -12.89 -9.70 -5.25
CA LEU A 215 -11.73 -9.81 -4.36
C LEU A 215 -11.60 -8.63 -3.39
N ASN A 216 -12.49 -7.62 -3.47
CA ASN A 216 -12.41 -6.41 -2.66
C ASN A 216 -11.06 -5.72 -2.80
N LEU A 217 -10.60 -5.56 -4.06
CA LEU A 217 -9.32 -4.90 -4.34
C LEU A 217 -9.44 -3.39 -4.12
N PHE A 218 -8.41 -2.81 -3.53
CA PHE A 218 -8.26 -1.37 -3.45
C PHE A 218 -6.83 -0.95 -3.83
N PRO A 219 -6.66 0.27 -4.37
CA PRO A 219 -5.35 0.73 -4.82
C PRO A 219 -4.43 1.04 -3.64
N LEU A 220 -3.21 0.52 -3.69
CA LEU A 220 -2.10 0.91 -2.84
C LEU A 220 -0.94 1.32 -3.78
N PRO A 221 -0.61 2.61 -3.88
CA PRO A 221 0.49 3.09 -4.69
C PRO A 221 1.82 2.47 -4.27
N ARG A 222 2.77 2.41 -5.19
CA ARG A 222 4.08 1.83 -4.91
C ARG A 222 5.11 2.85 -4.46
N GLU A 223 4.98 4.10 -4.90
CA GLU A 223 6.02 5.10 -4.72
C GLU A 223 5.57 6.34 -3.94
N ALA A 224 4.33 6.79 -4.13
CA ALA A 224 3.84 8.01 -3.49
C ALA A 224 2.31 8.03 -3.43
N GLY A 225 1.70 8.96 -2.67
CA GLY A 225 0.24 9.09 -2.58
C GLY A 225 -0.43 8.09 -1.62
N PHE A 226 0.27 7.61 -0.59
CA PHE A 226 -0.23 6.58 0.34
C PHE A 226 -1.40 7.02 1.21
N ARG A 227 -1.54 8.33 1.47
CA ARG A 227 -2.52 8.88 2.42
C ARG A 227 -3.95 8.39 2.18
N ASP A 228 -4.42 8.52 0.92
CA ASP A 228 -5.78 8.12 0.57
C ASP A 228 -5.98 6.60 0.68
N SER A 229 -4.94 5.82 0.37
CA SER A 229 -4.94 4.36 0.53
C SER A 229 -5.01 3.96 2.00
N PHE A 230 -4.26 4.65 2.87
CA PHE A 230 -4.27 4.39 4.30
C PHE A 230 -5.59 4.81 4.92
N ALA A 231 -6.16 5.95 4.51
CA ALA A 231 -7.48 6.38 4.94
C ALA A 231 -8.57 5.36 4.53
N TYR A 232 -8.51 4.84 3.29
CA TYR A 232 -9.43 3.79 2.84
C TYR A 232 -9.24 2.47 3.59
N ALA A 233 -7.99 2.07 3.84
CA ALA A 233 -7.69 0.90 4.65
C ALA A 233 -8.23 1.05 6.09
N GLY A 234 -8.08 2.24 6.70
CA GLY A 234 -8.70 2.59 7.99
C GLY A 234 -10.23 2.48 7.95
N GLU A 235 -10.88 3.05 6.91
CA GLU A 235 -12.33 2.92 6.71
C GLU A 235 -12.76 1.44 6.62
N CYS A 236 -11.97 0.59 5.96
CA CYS A 236 -12.20 -0.86 5.91
C CYS A 236 -12.12 -1.48 7.30
N VAL A 237 -11.08 -1.15 8.07
CA VAL A 237 -10.86 -1.66 9.44
C VAL A 237 -12.00 -1.24 10.36
N ASP A 238 -12.45 0.01 10.33
CA ASP A 238 -13.57 0.53 11.12
C ASP A 238 -14.88 -0.21 10.82
N ARG A 239 -15.05 -0.71 9.58
CA ARG A 239 -16.17 -1.57 9.17
C ARG A 239 -15.95 -3.06 9.51
N GLY A 240 -14.86 -3.38 10.20
CA GLY A 240 -14.51 -4.74 10.62
C GLY A 240 -13.87 -5.60 9.53
N TYR A 241 -13.34 -4.99 8.46
CA TYR A 241 -12.58 -5.71 7.43
C TYR A 241 -11.12 -5.83 7.85
N SER A 242 -10.55 -7.01 7.66
CA SER A 242 -9.09 -7.23 7.64
C SER A 242 -8.49 -6.71 6.33
N VAL A 243 -7.22 -6.38 6.36
CA VAL A 243 -6.49 -5.88 5.20
C VAL A 243 -5.40 -6.87 4.83
N LEU A 244 -5.31 -7.27 3.55
CA LEU A 244 -4.22 -8.08 3.01
C LEU A 244 -3.28 -7.21 2.18
N VAL A 245 -1.99 -7.31 2.46
CA VAL A 245 -0.94 -6.62 1.72
C VAL A 245 0.16 -7.61 1.33
N PHE A 246 0.71 -7.43 0.12
CA PHE A 246 1.92 -8.07 -0.36
C PHE A 246 3.07 -7.05 -0.30
N PRO A 247 3.86 -7.04 0.78
CA PRO A 247 4.76 -5.92 1.08
C PRO A 247 5.97 -5.82 0.16
N GLU A 248 6.21 -6.82 -0.69
CA GLU A 248 7.25 -6.80 -1.73
C GLU A 248 6.91 -5.83 -2.87
N GLY A 249 5.61 -5.54 -3.11
CA GLY A 249 5.11 -4.66 -4.15
C GLY A 249 5.19 -5.22 -5.58
N HIS A 250 5.87 -6.34 -5.79
CA HIS A 250 6.01 -7.06 -7.07
C HIS A 250 6.07 -8.56 -6.85
N HIS A 251 5.70 -9.32 -7.89
CA HIS A 251 5.90 -10.77 -7.87
C HIS A 251 7.38 -11.13 -7.82
N THR A 252 7.71 -12.19 -7.09
CA THR A 252 9.07 -12.74 -7.13
C THR A 252 9.42 -13.28 -8.52
N THR A 253 10.68 -13.10 -8.92
CA THR A 253 11.21 -13.60 -10.20
C THR A 253 12.09 -14.84 -10.02
N ASP A 254 12.57 -15.07 -8.80
CA ASP A 254 13.52 -16.13 -8.44
C ASP A 254 13.02 -17.04 -7.30
N GLY A 255 11.78 -16.83 -6.83
CA GLY A 255 11.19 -17.59 -5.72
C GLY A 255 11.61 -17.12 -4.33
N LYS A 256 12.56 -16.18 -4.24
CA LYS A 256 13.02 -15.65 -2.96
C LYS A 256 12.14 -14.50 -2.51
N LEU A 257 12.05 -14.33 -1.19
CA LEU A 257 11.38 -13.20 -0.58
C LEU A 257 12.19 -11.92 -0.86
N ARG A 258 11.54 -10.91 -1.41
CA ARG A 258 12.14 -9.60 -1.65
C ARG A 258 12.09 -8.73 -0.40
N PRO A 259 12.96 -7.71 -0.29
CA PRO A 259 12.87 -6.74 0.79
C PRO A 259 11.48 -6.09 0.85
N PHE A 260 10.94 -6.00 2.07
CA PHE A 260 9.66 -5.35 2.32
C PHE A 260 9.82 -3.84 2.23
N ARG A 261 8.87 -3.20 1.57
CA ARG A 261 8.85 -1.73 1.45
C ARG A 261 8.49 -1.09 2.79
N ALA A 262 9.09 0.06 3.09
CA ALA A 262 8.81 0.82 4.31
C ALA A 262 7.32 1.19 4.46
N GLY A 263 6.60 1.39 3.35
CA GLY A 263 5.17 1.68 3.33
C GLY A 263 4.29 0.65 4.06
N VAL A 264 4.71 -0.63 4.15
CA VAL A 264 3.95 -1.60 4.96
C VAL A 264 4.12 -1.32 6.45
N GLY A 265 5.27 -0.84 6.89
CA GLY A 265 5.51 -0.42 8.26
C GLY A 265 4.64 0.79 8.64
N LEU A 266 4.54 1.77 7.74
CA LEU A 266 3.66 2.93 7.89
C LEU A 266 2.19 2.53 7.98
N LEU A 267 1.74 1.64 7.09
CA LEU A 267 0.37 1.13 7.11
C LEU A 267 0.07 0.40 8.42
N ALA A 268 0.97 -0.46 8.88
CA ALA A 268 0.83 -1.19 10.14
C ALA A 268 0.73 -0.24 11.35
N ASN A 269 1.57 0.80 11.36
CA ASN A 269 1.57 1.82 12.40
C ASN A 269 0.29 2.67 12.39
N ASN A 270 -0.22 2.99 11.19
CA ASN A 270 -1.46 3.75 11.03
C ASN A 270 -2.70 2.94 11.46
N LEU A 271 -2.80 1.68 11.06
CA LEU A 271 -3.97 0.85 11.35
C LEU A 271 -4.05 0.38 12.81
N ARG A 272 -2.95 0.23 13.52
CA ARG A 272 -2.86 -0.20 14.94
C ARG A 272 -3.64 -1.48 15.28
N ILE A 273 -3.74 -2.39 14.32
CA ILE A 273 -4.41 -3.68 14.49
C ILE A 273 -3.39 -4.83 14.53
N PRO A 274 -3.74 -6.02 15.07
CA PRO A 274 -2.85 -7.16 15.07
C PRO A 274 -2.42 -7.55 13.66
N ILE A 275 -1.16 -7.96 13.52
CA ILE A 275 -0.55 -8.34 12.24
C ILE A 275 -0.39 -9.85 12.19
N VAL A 276 -0.83 -10.46 11.10
CA VAL A 276 -0.71 -11.90 10.84
C VAL A 276 0.20 -12.10 9.64
N SER A 277 1.36 -12.70 9.88
CA SER A 277 2.27 -13.09 8.81
C SER A 277 1.81 -14.41 8.19
N MET A 278 1.80 -14.46 6.86
CA MET A 278 1.52 -15.69 6.10
C MET A 278 2.62 -15.92 5.08
N ARG A 279 2.83 -17.18 4.72
CA ARG A 279 3.79 -17.56 3.68
C ARG A 279 3.19 -18.65 2.78
N ILE A 280 3.35 -18.47 1.48
CA ILE A 280 2.97 -19.45 0.46
C ILE A 280 4.27 -20.07 -0.08
N ASP A 281 4.41 -21.39 0.05
CA ASP A 281 5.52 -22.18 -0.49
C ASP A 281 5.00 -23.16 -1.57
N GLY A 282 5.86 -23.55 -2.52
CA GLY A 282 5.56 -24.53 -3.57
C GLY A 282 4.86 -23.96 -4.82
N LEU A 283 4.39 -22.72 -4.75
CA LEU A 283 3.68 -22.09 -5.86
C LEU A 283 4.64 -21.59 -6.96
N PHE A 284 5.82 -21.12 -6.56
CA PHE A 284 6.85 -20.67 -7.50
C PHE A 284 7.42 -21.84 -8.31
N GLU A 285 7.75 -22.94 -7.65
CA GLU A 285 8.26 -24.17 -8.26
C GLU A 285 7.26 -24.73 -9.27
N ARG A 286 5.96 -24.71 -8.94
CA ARG A 286 4.90 -25.08 -9.88
C ARG A 286 4.88 -24.17 -11.12
N LYS A 287 4.99 -22.85 -10.92
CA LYS A 287 5.03 -21.85 -12.00
C LYS A 287 6.24 -22.04 -12.89
N GLN A 288 7.42 -22.28 -12.30
CA GLN A 288 8.67 -22.51 -13.00
C GLN A 288 8.62 -23.80 -13.82
N ALA A 289 7.98 -24.86 -13.30
CA ALA A 289 7.79 -26.12 -14.01
C ALA A 289 6.72 -26.05 -15.13
N GLY A 290 6.12 -24.88 -15.37
CA GLY A 290 5.06 -24.70 -16.38
C GLY A 290 3.77 -25.47 -16.11
N ARG A 291 3.59 -25.98 -14.87
CA ARG A 291 2.43 -26.81 -14.51
C ARG A 291 1.21 -25.94 -14.22
N LYS A 292 0.09 -26.28 -14.85
CA LYS A 292 -1.20 -25.60 -14.55
C LYS A 292 -1.74 -25.98 -13.17
N PHE A 293 -1.50 -27.22 -12.72
CA PHE A 293 -2.00 -27.77 -11.46
C PHE A 293 -0.83 -28.26 -10.59
N ALA A 294 -1.02 -28.22 -9.27
CA ALA A 294 -0.13 -28.82 -8.29
C ALA A 294 -0.79 -30.06 -7.66
N TRP A 295 0.02 -31.05 -7.29
CA TRP A 295 -0.48 -32.17 -6.50
C TRP A 295 -0.93 -31.70 -5.11
N PRO A 296 -1.93 -32.35 -4.49
CA PRO A 296 -2.37 -32.02 -3.14
C PRO A 296 -1.19 -32.00 -2.17
N GLY A 297 -1.08 -30.91 -1.37
CA GLY A 297 -0.02 -30.73 -0.37
C GLY A 297 1.33 -30.19 -0.90
N GLN A 298 1.51 -30.05 -2.22
CA GLN A 298 2.70 -29.39 -2.77
C GLN A 298 2.71 -27.89 -2.46
N ILE A 299 1.53 -27.26 -2.44
CA ILE A 299 1.42 -25.86 -2.03
C ILE A 299 1.13 -25.85 -0.52
N ARG A 300 1.95 -25.13 0.22
CA ARG A 300 1.79 -24.93 1.65
C ARG A 300 1.48 -23.47 1.96
N VAL A 301 0.51 -23.25 2.82
CA VAL A 301 0.21 -21.91 3.33
C VAL A 301 0.39 -21.94 4.84
N LYS A 302 1.40 -21.26 5.30
CA LYS A 302 1.75 -21.18 6.72
C LYS A 302 1.22 -19.88 7.31
N ILE A 303 0.70 -19.93 8.52
CA ILE A 303 0.08 -18.82 9.24
C ILE A 303 0.81 -18.63 10.57
N GLY A 304 1.43 -17.46 10.75
CA GLY A 304 2.09 -17.08 12.00
C GLY A 304 1.10 -16.65 13.08
N ALA A 305 1.59 -16.60 14.31
CA ALA A 305 0.83 -16.03 15.42
C ALA A 305 0.64 -14.52 15.20
N PRO A 306 -0.52 -13.95 15.59
CA PRO A 306 -0.76 -12.52 15.54
C PRO A 306 0.25 -11.79 16.43
N VAL A 307 0.83 -10.71 15.90
CA VAL A 307 1.75 -9.85 16.63
C VAL A 307 1.24 -8.42 16.64
N GLN A 308 1.50 -7.70 17.72
CA GLN A 308 1.34 -6.25 17.79
C GLN A 308 2.69 -5.62 18.08
N PHE A 309 2.96 -4.49 17.46
CA PHE A 309 4.19 -3.74 17.70
C PHE A 309 3.86 -2.40 18.37
N PRO A 310 4.79 -1.87 19.18
CA PRO A 310 4.65 -0.53 19.74
C PRO A 310 4.54 0.53 18.61
N PRO A 311 3.69 1.54 18.76
CA PRO A 311 3.42 2.53 17.71
C PRO A 311 4.60 3.47 17.39
N GLU A 312 5.64 3.49 18.19
CA GLU A 312 6.78 4.44 18.09
C GLU A 312 7.96 3.91 17.27
N SER A 313 7.80 2.77 16.61
CA SER A 313 8.92 2.15 15.86
C SER A 313 9.08 2.76 14.46
N ALA A 314 10.32 2.98 14.03
CA ALA A 314 10.61 3.45 12.68
C ALA A 314 10.02 2.51 11.60
N PRO A 315 9.44 3.03 10.52
CA PRO A 315 8.79 2.24 9.47
C PRO A 315 9.68 1.16 8.86
N GLU A 316 10.97 1.45 8.67
CA GLU A 316 11.94 0.52 8.10
C GLU A 316 12.26 -0.64 9.09
N TRP A 317 12.30 -0.32 10.41
CA TRP A 317 12.43 -1.34 11.45
C TRP A 317 11.23 -2.28 11.43
N PHE A 318 10.03 -1.71 11.32
CA PHE A 318 8.78 -2.46 11.18
C PHE A 318 8.82 -3.38 9.96
N ALA A 319 9.14 -2.83 8.78
CA ALA A 319 9.22 -3.60 7.55
C ALA A 319 10.21 -4.77 7.67
N ARG A 320 11.40 -4.54 8.26
CA ARG A 320 12.39 -5.61 8.52
C ARG A 320 11.90 -6.66 9.51
N LYS A 321 11.19 -6.27 10.57
CA LYS A 321 10.60 -7.22 11.53
C LYS A 321 9.51 -8.07 10.89
N LEU A 322 8.65 -7.45 10.08
CA LEU A 322 7.60 -8.13 9.34
C LEU A 322 8.19 -9.10 8.30
N GLN A 323 9.24 -8.69 7.58
CA GLN A 323 9.96 -9.58 6.67
C GLN A 323 10.50 -10.80 7.40
N LYS A 324 11.22 -10.60 8.50
CA LYS A 324 11.74 -11.71 9.33
C LYS A 324 10.63 -12.63 9.84
N SER A 325 9.43 -12.10 10.13
CA SER A 325 8.31 -12.92 10.58
C SER A 325 7.76 -13.83 9.47
N VAL A 326 7.78 -13.37 8.21
CA VAL A 326 7.41 -14.19 7.04
C VAL A 326 8.53 -15.18 6.68
N GLU A 327 9.79 -14.78 6.80
CA GLU A 327 10.96 -15.67 6.55
C GLU A 327 11.00 -16.88 7.50
N LYS A 328 10.60 -16.70 8.76
CA LYS A 328 10.61 -17.74 9.79
C LYS A 328 9.51 -18.80 9.63
N LEU A 329 8.50 -18.52 8.81
CA LEU A 329 7.45 -19.47 8.47
C LEU A 329 7.94 -20.48 7.41
#